data_bc1ef29e2fbeb2e994d64a096699cb51
#
_entry.id   bc1ef29e2fbeb2e994d64a096699cb51
#
_cell.length_a   1.000
_cell.length_b   1.000
_cell.length_c   1.000
_cell.angle_alpha   90.00
_cell.angle_beta   90.00
_cell.angle_gamma   90.00
#
_symmetry.space_group_name_H-M   'P 1'
#
loop_
_entity.id
_entity.type
_entity.pdbx_description
1 polymer ?
#
loop_
_entity_poly.entity_id
_entity_poly.type
_entity_poly.pdbx_seq_one_letter_code
_entity_poly.pdbx_strand_id
1 'polypeptide(L)'
;MKLVATARNYREIKLAYRADLVELRLDLYPFKIDRLPKMRYIISCRRLVDRGKFIGDERTRLERLKKFIGVAQYIDLEYDLPDEIFNEFNCKIIESYHNFKMTPSYKVLRDLVENGRGDIYKIATMGKDKDDVLKIVKLLTEYENVVAFLMGRKFTFTRILGAFLGSPLLYCSVRSPVAPGQVKLRHVTKILKYLGYHPS
;
A
#
# COMPACT_ATOMS: atom_id res chain seq x y z
N MET A 1 11.76 7.69 3.13
CA MET A 1 10.72 6.61 3.11
C MET A 1 9.90 6.64 4.39
N LYS A 2 8.59 6.38 4.35
CA LYS A 2 7.71 6.32 5.53
C LYS A 2 7.27 4.88 5.81
N LEU A 3 7.24 4.49 7.07
CA LEU A 3 6.71 3.21 7.52
C LEU A 3 5.19 3.28 7.61
N VAL A 4 4.50 2.37 6.94
CA VAL A 4 3.05 2.25 6.95
C VAL A 4 2.64 1.00 7.75
N ALA A 5 1.85 1.16 8.79
CA ALA A 5 1.30 0.04 9.55
C ALA A 5 -0.15 -0.23 9.14
N THR A 6 -0.43 -1.40 8.58
CA THR A 6 -1.81 -1.80 8.23
C THR A 6 -2.57 -2.22 9.48
N ALA A 7 -3.65 -1.51 9.80
CA ALA A 7 -4.53 -1.77 10.95
C ALA A 7 -5.92 -2.27 10.50
N ARG A 8 -6.40 -3.31 11.19
CA ARG A 8 -7.69 -3.97 10.94
C ARG A 8 -8.74 -3.67 12.01
N ASN A 9 -8.36 -2.94 13.05
CA ASN A 9 -9.22 -2.53 14.16
C ASN A 9 -8.53 -1.49 15.05
N TYR A 10 -9.24 -0.89 15.99
CA TYR A 10 -8.71 0.15 16.89
C TYR A 10 -7.54 -0.32 17.77
N ARG A 11 -7.50 -1.60 18.17
CA ARG A 11 -6.36 -2.14 18.95
C ARG A 11 -5.07 -2.12 18.13
N GLU A 12 -5.16 -2.41 16.83
CA GLU A 12 -4.00 -2.37 15.94
C GLU A 12 -3.54 -0.94 15.65
N ILE A 13 -4.45 0.04 15.60
CA ILE A 13 -4.06 1.46 15.51
C ILE A 13 -3.19 1.85 16.72
N LYS A 14 -3.60 1.50 17.93
CA LYS A 14 -2.82 1.79 19.15
C LYS A 14 -1.43 1.17 19.13
N LEU A 15 -1.27 0.00 18.52
CA LEU A 15 0.02 -0.69 18.40
C LEU A 15 0.89 -0.15 17.25
N ALA A 16 0.32 0.67 16.37
CA ALA A 16 1.02 1.27 15.22
C ALA A 16 1.77 2.57 15.55
N TYR A 17 1.91 2.93 16.82
CA TYR A 17 2.49 4.22 17.27
C TYR A 17 3.91 4.54 16.77
N ARG A 18 4.64 3.52 16.29
CA ARG A 18 5.98 3.67 15.69
C ARG A 18 5.98 3.78 14.17
N ALA A 19 4.80 3.76 13.55
CA ALA A 19 4.66 3.97 12.11
C ALA A 19 4.44 5.45 11.81
N ASP A 20 4.91 5.90 10.65
CA ASP A 20 4.68 7.26 10.17
C ASP A 20 3.26 7.46 9.66
N LEU A 21 2.64 6.38 9.17
CA LEU A 21 1.30 6.33 8.62
C LEU A 21 0.59 5.04 9.07
N VAL A 22 -0.72 5.13 9.26
CA VAL A 22 -1.55 3.96 9.54
C VAL A 22 -2.53 3.74 8.39
N GLU A 23 -2.43 2.59 7.72
CA GLU A 23 -3.42 2.18 6.73
C GLU A 23 -4.64 1.59 7.43
N LEU A 24 -5.81 2.20 7.24
CA LEU A 24 -7.10 1.69 7.71
C LEU A 24 -7.77 0.88 6.60
N ARG A 25 -8.01 -0.39 6.84
CA ARG A 25 -8.68 -1.31 5.94
C ARG A 25 -10.19 -1.30 6.21
N LEU A 26 -10.94 -0.42 5.51
CA LEU A 26 -12.38 -0.27 5.68
C LEU A 26 -13.19 -1.50 5.25
N ASP A 27 -12.61 -2.33 4.40
CA ASP A 27 -13.20 -3.63 4.03
C ASP A 27 -13.09 -4.69 5.13
N LEU A 28 -12.21 -4.49 6.12
CA LEU A 28 -12.00 -5.43 7.23
C LEU A 28 -12.66 -4.98 8.53
N TYR A 29 -12.92 -3.67 8.68
CA TYR A 29 -13.48 -3.12 9.91
C TYR A 29 -14.21 -1.79 9.67
N PRO A 30 -15.38 -1.57 10.30
CA PRO A 30 -16.16 -0.34 10.17
C PRO A 30 -15.61 0.75 11.12
N PHE A 31 -14.49 1.37 10.74
CA PHE A 31 -13.94 2.50 11.49
C PHE A 31 -14.90 3.69 11.52
N LYS A 32 -14.92 4.41 12.64
CA LYS A 32 -15.64 5.67 12.82
C LYS A 32 -14.63 6.79 13.04
N ILE A 33 -14.81 7.91 12.34
CA ILE A 33 -13.84 9.02 12.32
C ILE A 33 -13.69 9.65 13.69
N ASP A 34 -14.78 9.85 14.43
CA ASP A 34 -14.84 10.42 15.77
C ASP A 34 -14.05 9.60 16.83
N ARG A 35 -13.73 8.35 16.52
CA ARG A 35 -12.96 7.45 17.40
C ARG A 35 -11.51 7.26 16.97
N LEU A 36 -11.07 7.94 15.91
CA LEU A 36 -9.69 7.81 15.42
C LEU A 36 -8.74 8.67 16.28
N PRO A 37 -7.63 8.11 16.78
CA PRO A 37 -6.59 8.91 17.40
C PRO A 37 -5.95 9.85 16.36
N LYS A 38 -5.34 10.94 16.85
CA LYS A 38 -4.65 11.92 15.99
C LYS A 38 -3.39 11.29 15.40
N MET A 39 -3.49 10.78 14.19
CA MET A 39 -2.41 10.15 13.41
C MET A 39 -2.58 10.49 11.93
N ARG A 40 -1.61 10.10 11.11
CA ARG A 40 -1.68 10.23 9.65
C ARG A 40 -2.22 8.94 9.06
N TYR A 41 -3.24 9.03 8.21
CA TYR A 41 -3.92 7.85 7.71
C TYR A 41 -3.80 7.68 6.20
N ILE A 42 -3.66 6.42 5.79
CA ILE A 42 -3.99 5.92 4.45
C ILE A 42 -5.31 5.19 4.59
N ILE A 43 -6.27 5.50 3.75
CA ILE A 43 -7.59 4.86 3.78
C ILE A 43 -7.74 3.96 2.56
N SER A 44 -8.03 2.69 2.78
CA SER A 44 -8.26 1.72 1.72
C SER A 44 -9.51 0.87 1.98
N CYS A 45 -10.21 0.50 0.92
CA CYS A 45 -11.39 -0.36 0.95
C CYS A 45 -11.33 -1.35 -0.21
N ARG A 46 -10.64 -2.49 -0.03
CA ARG A 46 -10.33 -3.43 -1.11
C ARG A 46 -11.55 -4.23 -1.55
N ARG A 47 -11.72 -4.32 -2.88
CA ARG A 47 -12.72 -5.17 -3.54
C ARG A 47 -12.38 -6.65 -3.37
N LEU A 48 -13.35 -7.53 -3.56
CA LEU A 48 -13.14 -8.99 -3.54
C LEU A 48 -12.15 -9.45 -4.61
N VAL A 49 -12.20 -8.85 -5.80
CA VAL A 49 -11.26 -9.16 -6.90
C VAL A 49 -9.81 -8.83 -6.54
N ASP A 50 -9.58 -7.84 -5.66
CA ASP A 50 -8.28 -7.44 -5.13
C ASP A 50 -7.97 -8.15 -3.79
N ARG A 51 -8.61 -9.28 -3.54
CA ARG A 51 -8.52 -10.07 -2.29
C ARG A 51 -8.83 -9.26 -1.02
N GLY A 52 -9.67 -8.25 -1.14
CA GLY A 52 -10.32 -7.59 -0.01
C GLY A 52 -11.54 -8.36 0.48
N LYS A 53 -12.29 -7.73 1.36
CA LYS A 53 -13.52 -8.30 1.94
C LYS A 53 -14.72 -7.35 1.83
N PHE A 54 -14.61 -6.30 1.04
CA PHE A 54 -15.76 -5.43 0.81
C PHE A 54 -16.83 -6.16 0.01
N ILE A 55 -18.05 -6.19 0.54
CA ILE A 55 -19.25 -6.71 -0.11
C ILE A 55 -20.18 -5.53 -0.33
N GLY A 56 -20.55 -5.27 -1.58
CA GLY A 56 -21.40 -4.17 -2.02
C GLY A 56 -21.03 -3.72 -3.41
N ASP A 57 -21.77 -2.76 -3.92
CA ASP A 57 -21.48 -2.13 -5.21
C ASP A 57 -20.34 -1.10 -5.09
N GLU A 58 -19.79 -0.73 -6.25
CA GLU A 58 -18.64 0.18 -6.32
C GLU A 58 -18.99 1.59 -5.80
N ARG A 59 -20.18 2.08 -6.06
CA ARG A 59 -20.65 3.38 -5.56
C ARG A 59 -20.62 3.43 -4.04
N THR A 60 -21.18 2.41 -3.40
CA THR A 60 -21.17 2.29 -1.92
C THR A 60 -19.76 2.24 -1.36
N ARG A 61 -18.83 1.56 -2.07
CA ARG A 61 -17.43 1.49 -1.68
C ARG A 61 -16.74 2.85 -1.75
N LEU A 62 -16.93 3.58 -2.85
CA LEU A 62 -16.37 4.91 -3.06
C LEU A 62 -16.93 5.92 -2.06
N GLU A 63 -18.24 5.90 -1.80
CA GLU A 63 -18.86 6.75 -0.77
C GLU A 63 -18.31 6.46 0.64
N ARG A 64 -17.95 5.20 0.93
CA ARG A 64 -17.28 4.85 2.18
C ARG A 64 -15.88 5.46 2.28
N LEU A 65 -15.11 5.48 1.19
CA LEU A 65 -13.79 6.11 1.13
C LEU A 65 -13.92 7.64 1.28
N LYS A 66 -14.86 8.27 0.57
CA LYS A 66 -15.09 9.72 0.57
C LYS A 66 -15.35 10.27 1.98
N LYS A 67 -16.04 9.53 2.84
CA LYS A 67 -16.28 9.94 4.24
C LYS A 67 -14.98 10.23 5.00
N PHE A 68 -13.85 9.67 4.60
CA PHE A 68 -12.57 9.82 5.28
C PHE A 68 -11.64 10.88 4.67
N ILE A 69 -12.04 11.58 3.59
CA ILE A 69 -11.19 12.58 2.91
C ILE A 69 -10.61 13.59 3.90
N GLY A 70 -11.42 14.13 4.83
CA GLY A 70 -10.99 15.14 5.80
C GLY A 70 -9.97 14.68 6.85
N VAL A 71 -9.74 13.36 6.99
CA VAL A 71 -8.78 12.78 7.94
C VAL A 71 -7.68 11.98 7.25
N ALA A 72 -7.84 11.68 5.97
CA ALA A 72 -6.88 10.92 5.18
C ALA A 72 -5.71 11.79 4.73
N GLN A 73 -4.49 11.31 4.87
CA GLN A 73 -3.35 11.86 4.13
C GLN A 73 -3.33 11.32 2.70
N TYR A 74 -3.72 10.06 2.54
CA TYR A 74 -3.86 9.40 1.24
C TYR A 74 -5.13 8.54 1.23
N ILE A 75 -5.80 8.50 0.08
CA ILE A 75 -6.79 7.47 -0.23
C ILE A 75 -6.21 6.53 -1.27
N ASP A 76 -6.38 5.23 -1.07
CA ASP A 76 -5.88 4.19 -1.96
C ASP A 76 -7.00 3.78 -2.90
N LEU A 77 -6.84 4.07 -4.20
CA LEU A 77 -7.75 3.76 -5.30
C LEU A 77 -7.11 2.73 -6.24
N GLU A 78 -7.92 1.87 -6.80
CA GLU A 78 -7.47 0.87 -7.77
C GLU A 78 -7.23 1.52 -9.14
N TYR A 79 -6.18 1.09 -9.85
CA TYR A 79 -5.72 1.63 -11.15
C TYR A 79 -6.75 1.53 -12.27
N ASP A 80 -7.69 0.58 -12.19
CA ASP A 80 -8.69 0.29 -13.21
C ASP A 80 -10.00 1.08 -13.05
N LEU A 81 -10.02 2.04 -12.11
CA LEU A 81 -11.14 2.97 -11.97
C LEU A 81 -11.13 4.01 -13.10
N PRO A 82 -12.32 4.50 -13.55
CA PRO A 82 -12.42 5.61 -14.49
C PRO A 82 -11.74 6.89 -13.97
N ASP A 83 -11.26 7.74 -14.90
CA ASP A 83 -10.57 9.00 -14.56
C ASP A 83 -11.45 9.95 -13.76
N GLU A 84 -12.76 9.98 -14.04
CA GLU A 84 -13.74 10.80 -13.35
C GLU A 84 -13.74 10.51 -11.83
N ILE A 85 -13.54 9.25 -11.46
CA ILE A 85 -13.51 8.85 -10.04
C ILE A 85 -12.31 9.47 -9.32
N PHE A 86 -11.14 9.53 -9.95
CA PHE A 86 -9.96 10.18 -9.35
C PHE A 86 -10.20 11.66 -9.08
N ASN A 87 -10.93 12.35 -9.97
CA ASN A 87 -11.27 13.77 -9.84
C ASN A 87 -12.27 14.06 -8.69
N GLU A 88 -13.00 13.05 -8.22
CA GLU A 88 -13.94 13.19 -7.10
C GLU A 88 -13.24 13.21 -5.73
N PHE A 89 -11.94 12.89 -5.66
CA PHE A 89 -11.17 12.85 -4.41
C PHE A 89 -10.22 14.05 -4.31
N ASN A 90 -10.62 15.08 -3.58
CA ASN A 90 -9.77 16.25 -3.30
C ASN A 90 -8.78 15.96 -2.16
N CYS A 91 -7.91 14.96 -2.34
CA CYS A 91 -6.85 14.56 -1.41
C CYS A 91 -5.76 13.81 -2.17
N LYS A 92 -4.63 13.51 -1.51
CA LYS A 92 -3.57 12.71 -2.13
C LYS A 92 -4.01 11.28 -2.36
N ILE A 93 -3.65 10.72 -3.51
CA ILE A 93 -4.08 9.40 -3.96
C ILE A 93 -2.88 8.46 -4.08
N ILE A 94 -3.04 7.26 -3.55
CA ILE A 94 -2.21 6.10 -3.89
C ILE A 94 -2.98 5.30 -4.94
N GLU A 95 -2.50 5.31 -6.17
CA GLU A 95 -3.04 4.47 -7.23
C GLU A 95 -2.43 3.08 -7.16
N SER A 96 -3.24 2.05 -7.00
CA SER A 96 -2.76 0.71 -6.67
C SER A 96 -3.11 -0.33 -7.71
N TYR A 97 -2.11 -1.11 -8.10
CA TYR A 97 -2.21 -2.30 -8.93
C TYR A 97 -1.86 -3.55 -8.13
N HIS A 98 -2.74 -4.54 -8.17
CA HIS A 98 -2.53 -5.83 -7.51
C HIS A 98 -2.66 -6.98 -8.51
N ASN A 99 -1.63 -7.84 -8.61
CA ASN A 99 -1.71 -9.05 -9.40
C ASN A 99 -1.30 -10.27 -8.54
N PHE A 100 -2.28 -11.07 -8.17
CA PHE A 100 -2.09 -12.24 -7.29
C PHE A 100 -1.74 -13.51 -8.05
N LYS A 101 -1.57 -13.45 -9.37
CA LYS A 101 -1.25 -14.60 -10.22
C LYS A 101 0.22 -14.58 -10.68
N MET A 102 0.72 -13.41 -11.06
CA MET A 102 2.05 -13.26 -11.65
C MET A 102 2.54 -11.81 -11.59
N THR A 103 3.80 -11.60 -11.90
CA THR A 103 4.36 -10.29 -12.23
C THR A 103 4.32 -10.10 -13.75
N PRO A 104 3.64 -9.06 -14.27
CA PRO A 104 3.58 -8.77 -15.70
C PRO A 104 4.96 -8.44 -16.30
N SER A 105 5.02 -8.25 -17.63
CA SER A 105 6.21 -7.76 -18.29
C SER A 105 6.57 -6.35 -17.76
N TYR A 106 7.86 -6.01 -17.85
CA TYR A 106 8.32 -4.68 -17.43
C TYR A 106 7.59 -3.56 -18.16
N LYS A 107 7.30 -3.73 -19.46
CA LYS A 107 6.53 -2.77 -20.25
C LYS A 107 5.17 -2.47 -19.61
N VAL A 108 4.42 -3.50 -19.21
CA VAL A 108 3.11 -3.32 -18.54
C VAL A 108 3.26 -2.58 -17.21
N LEU A 109 4.27 -2.92 -16.39
CA LEU A 109 4.52 -2.27 -15.10
C LEU A 109 4.90 -0.79 -15.29
N ARG A 110 5.71 -0.49 -16.31
CA ARG A 110 6.09 0.86 -16.68
C ARG A 110 4.88 1.67 -17.14
N ASP A 111 4.09 1.10 -18.06
CA ASP A 111 2.90 1.77 -18.61
C ASP A 111 1.89 2.12 -17.49
N LEU A 112 1.78 1.29 -16.43
CA LEU A 112 0.96 1.59 -15.24
C LEU A 112 1.45 2.82 -14.46
N VAL A 113 2.75 3.07 -14.42
CA VAL A 113 3.32 4.25 -13.76
C VAL A 113 3.23 5.49 -14.64
N GLU A 114 3.59 5.36 -15.92
CA GLU A 114 3.62 6.48 -16.88
C GLU A 114 2.23 7.05 -17.20
N ASN A 115 1.20 6.21 -17.19
CA ASN A 115 -0.19 6.62 -17.41
C ASN A 115 -1.00 6.74 -16.12
N GLY A 116 -0.33 6.69 -14.98
CA GLY A 116 -1.01 6.76 -13.69
C GLY A 116 -1.40 8.19 -13.31
N ARG A 117 -2.35 8.29 -12.39
CA ARG A 117 -3.02 9.55 -11.95
C ARG A 117 -2.76 9.85 -10.47
N GLY A 118 -2.20 8.89 -9.74
CA GLY A 118 -1.95 9.01 -8.31
C GLY A 118 -0.70 9.83 -7.97
N ASP A 119 -0.63 10.36 -6.75
CA ASP A 119 0.59 10.95 -6.19
C ASP A 119 1.64 9.88 -5.88
N ILE A 120 1.22 8.66 -5.62
CA ILE A 120 2.07 7.48 -5.39
C ILE A 120 1.48 6.30 -6.18
N TYR A 121 2.34 5.55 -6.86
CA TYR A 121 1.98 4.33 -7.59
C TYR A 121 2.38 3.11 -6.78
N LYS A 122 1.41 2.27 -6.43
CA LYS A 122 1.63 1.07 -5.63
C LYS A 122 1.43 -0.18 -6.48
N ILE A 123 2.50 -0.91 -6.71
CA ILE A 123 2.52 -2.13 -7.53
C ILE A 123 2.86 -3.34 -6.65
N ALA A 124 1.91 -4.24 -6.47
CA ALA A 124 2.03 -5.45 -5.68
C ALA A 124 1.70 -6.67 -6.54
N THR A 125 2.70 -7.45 -6.93
CA THR A 125 2.54 -8.58 -7.84
C THR A 125 3.07 -9.88 -7.24
N MET A 126 2.57 -11.04 -7.71
CA MET A 126 3.04 -12.34 -7.23
C MET A 126 4.37 -12.68 -7.89
N GLY A 127 5.43 -12.81 -7.08
CA GLY A 127 6.74 -13.21 -7.56
C GLY A 127 6.82 -14.71 -7.85
N LYS A 128 7.49 -15.08 -8.93
CA LYS A 128 7.76 -16.46 -9.32
C LYS A 128 9.26 -16.77 -9.36
N ASP A 129 10.07 -15.87 -9.87
CA ASP A 129 11.50 -16.07 -10.12
C ASP A 129 12.32 -14.79 -9.89
N LYS A 130 13.63 -14.88 -10.19
CA LYS A 130 14.55 -13.74 -10.08
C LYS A 130 14.30 -12.64 -11.11
N ASP A 131 13.73 -12.98 -12.26
CA ASP A 131 13.47 -11.98 -13.31
C ASP A 131 12.34 -11.03 -12.85
N ASP A 132 11.39 -11.53 -12.07
CA ASP A 132 10.40 -10.69 -11.43
C ASP A 132 11.03 -9.70 -10.43
N VAL A 133 12.08 -10.12 -9.71
CA VAL A 133 12.83 -9.21 -8.82
C VAL A 133 13.51 -8.11 -9.64
N LEU A 134 14.15 -8.44 -10.75
CA LEU A 134 14.81 -7.46 -11.63
C LEU A 134 13.82 -6.43 -12.18
N LYS A 135 12.61 -6.85 -12.56
CA LYS A 135 11.54 -5.92 -12.98
C LYS A 135 11.18 -4.90 -11.89
N ILE A 136 11.06 -5.35 -10.63
CA ILE A 136 10.73 -4.46 -9.50
C ILE A 136 11.91 -3.52 -9.19
N VAL A 137 13.14 -4.03 -9.18
CA VAL A 137 14.35 -3.21 -8.99
C VAL A 137 14.41 -2.12 -10.05
N LYS A 138 14.29 -2.48 -11.33
CA LYS A 138 14.31 -1.54 -12.43
C LYS A 138 13.23 -0.46 -12.28
N LEU A 139 12.01 -0.85 -11.95
CA LEU A 139 10.92 0.11 -11.74
C LEU A 139 11.23 1.11 -10.62
N LEU A 140 11.76 0.64 -9.48
CA LEU A 140 12.10 1.47 -8.34
C LEU A 140 13.31 2.39 -8.59
N THR A 141 14.19 2.04 -9.52
CA THR A 141 15.37 2.87 -9.86
C THR A 141 15.09 3.86 -10.99
N GLU A 142 14.08 3.63 -11.81
CA GLU A 142 13.73 4.52 -12.93
C GLU A 142 12.66 5.56 -12.55
N TYR A 143 11.83 5.29 -11.54
CA TYR A 143 10.71 6.16 -11.20
C TYR A 143 10.70 6.55 -9.72
N GLU A 144 10.45 7.82 -9.46
CA GLU A 144 10.11 8.33 -8.13
C GLU A 144 8.64 8.02 -7.80
N ASN A 145 8.28 8.14 -6.51
CA ASN A 145 6.93 7.93 -6.01
C ASN A 145 6.33 6.54 -6.30
N VAL A 146 7.17 5.54 -6.54
CA VAL A 146 6.74 4.15 -6.76
C VAL A 146 6.97 3.31 -5.51
N VAL A 147 5.92 2.59 -5.11
CA VAL A 147 5.97 1.52 -4.11
C VAL A 147 5.80 0.20 -4.85
N ALA A 148 6.87 -0.52 -5.09
CA ALA A 148 6.81 -1.79 -5.81
C ALA A 148 7.43 -2.92 -5.01
N PHE A 149 6.76 -4.08 -4.98
CA PHE A 149 7.26 -5.28 -4.31
C PHE A 149 6.58 -6.54 -4.82
N LEU A 150 7.26 -7.66 -4.62
CA LEU A 150 6.71 -8.98 -4.89
C LEU A 150 6.00 -9.56 -3.67
N MET A 151 4.85 -10.15 -3.89
CA MET A 151 4.14 -10.98 -2.92
C MET A 151 4.70 -12.39 -2.91
N GLY A 152 4.48 -13.12 -1.81
CA GLY A 152 4.99 -14.48 -1.58
C GLY A 152 6.13 -14.51 -0.57
N ARG A 153 6.22 -15.61 0.21
CA ARG A 153 7.20 -15.71 1.30
C ARG A 153 8.66 -15.62 0.84
N LYS A 154 8.97 -16.21 -0.30
CA LYS A 154 10.33 -16.18 -0.89
C LYS A 154 10.79 -14.77 -1.26
N PHE A 155 9.85 -13.88 -1.58
CA PHE A 155 10.11 -12.53 -2.08
C PHE A 155 9.88 -11.42 -1.05
N THR A 156 9.68 -11.78 0.22
CA THR A 156 9.50 -10.82 1.33
C THR A 156 10.58 -9.76 1.38
N PHE A 157 11.83 -10.11 1.04
CA PHE A 157 12.98 -9.20 1.02
C PHE A 157 12.80 -8.01 0.05
N THR A 158 12.03 -8.16 -1.03
CA THR A 158 11.80 -7.07 -2.01
C THR A 158 11.11 -5.87 -1.38
N ARG A 159 10.32 -6.07 -0.32
CA ARG A 159 9.71 -4.98 0.46
C ARG A 159 10.76 -4.16 1.20
N ILE A 160 11.77 -4.82 1.77
CA ILE A 160 12.88 -4.16 2.46
C ILE A 160 13.80 -3.50 1.43
N LEU A 161 14.10 -4.19 0.34
CA LEU A 161 14.91 -3.66 -0.77
C LEU A 161 14.34 -2.35 -1.31
N GLY A 162 13.01 -2.24 -1.43
CA GLY A 162 12.33 -1.00 -1.85
C GLY A 162 12.73 0.21 -0.99
N ALA A 163 12.98 0.03 0.31
CA ALA A 163 13.42 1.11 1.18
C ALA A 163 14.78 1.71 0.76
N PHE A 164 15.67 0.89 0.21
CA PHE A 164 17.00 1.30 -0.25
C PHE A 164 17.00 1.79 -1.70
N LEU A 165 15.93 1.53 -2.44
CA LEU A 165 15.78 1.91 -3.84
C LEU A 165 14.80 3.08 -4.05
N GLY A 166 14.57 3.91 -3.02
CA GLY A 166 13.79 5.13 -3.15
C GLY A 166 12.27 4.99 -2.97
N SER A 167 11.75 3.79 -2.64
CA SER A 167 10.31 3.65 -2.38
C SER A 167 9.83 4.63 -1.30
N PRO A 168 8.79 5.45 -1.53
CA PRO A 168 8.31 6.41 -0.54
C PRO A 168 7.64 5.76 0.68
N LEU A 169 7.08 4.57 0.53
CA LEU A 169 6.33 3.86 1.58
C LEU A 169 6.78 2.40 1.71
N LEU A 170 6.85 1.90 2.95
CA LEU A 170 7.06 0.48 3.26
C LEU A 170 5.92 -0.03 4.14
N TYR A 171 5.10 -0.92 3.59
CA TYR A 171 3.93 -1.49 4.25
C TYR A 171 4.26 -2.65 5.19
N CYS A 172 3.89 -2.48 6.45
CA CYS A 172 4.09 -3.43 7.54
C CYS A 172 2.77 -3.92 8.13
N SER A 173 2.78 -5.10 8.74
CA SER A 173 1.68 -5.54 9.59
C SER A 173 1.94 -5.17 11.04
N VAL A 174 0.88 -4.94 11.82
CA VAL A 174 0.97 -4.75 13.27
C VAL A 174 1.05 -6.10 13.99
N ARG A 175 0.07 -6.95 13.80
CA ARG A 175 0.00 -8.29 14.41
C ARG A 175 0.23 -9.38 13.40
N SER A 176 -0.72 -9.60 12.52
CA SER A 176 -0.70 -10.64 11.49
C SER A 176 -0.66 -10.02 10.11
N PRO A 177 0.06 -10.61 9.16
CA PRO A 177 0.07 -10.14 7.78
C PRO A 177 -1.35 -10.09 7.19
N VAL A 178 -1.64 -9.03 6.43
CA VAL A 178 -2.88 -8.91 5.64
C VAL A 178 -2.63 -9.22 4.17
N ALA A 179 -1.37 -9.35 3.78
CA ALA A 179 -0.95 -9.75 2.45
C ALA A 179 0.23 -10.73 2.53
N PRO A 180 0.38 -11.66 1.55
CA PRO A 180 1.50 -12.60 1.52
C PRO A 180 2.87 -11.90 1.56
N GLY A 181 3.75 -12.35 2.45
CA GLY A 181 5.09 -11.78 2.59
C GLY A 181 5.17 -10.43 3.32
N GLN A 182 4.08 -9.94 3.91
CA GLN A 182 4.13 -8.71 4.72
C GLN A 182 4.87 -8.94 6.04
N VAL A 183 5.81 -8.05 6.37
CA VAL A 183 6.65 -8.14 7.57
C VAL A 183 6.02 -7.33 8.72
N LYS A 184 6.20 -7.78 9.96
CA LYS A 184 5.73 -7.02 11.13
C LYS A 184 6.53 -5.75 11.32
N LEU A 185 5.88 -4.64 11.67
CA LEU A 185 6.49 -3.34 11.92
C LEU A 185 7.74 -3.43 12.82
N ARG A 186 7.62 -4.14 13.95
CA ARG A 186 8.75 -4.33 14.91
C ARG A 186 9.96 -5.03 14.28
N HIS A 187 9.77 -5.91 13.30
CA HIS A 187 10.87 -6.60 12.62
C HIS A 187 11.48 -5.70 11.54
N VAL A 188 10.65 -5.00 10.78
CA VAL A 188 11.11 -4.03 9.77
C VAL A 188 12.02 -2.99 10.42
N THR A 189 11.58 -2.36 11.52
CA THR A 189 12.39 -1.36 12.24
C THR A 189 13.75 -1.91 12.65
N LYS A 190 13.80 -3.15 13.16
CA LYS A 190 15.07 -3.80 13.53
C LYS A 190 15.96 -4.08 12.31
N ILE A 191 15.39 -4.61 11.24
CA ILE A 191 16.14 -4.93 10.00
C ILE A 191 16.72 -3.66 9.39
N LEU A 192 15.90 -2.61 9.23
CA LEU A 192 16.36 -1.33 8.67
C LEU A 192 17.51 -0.75 9.50
N LYS A 193 17.37 -0.73 10.82
CA LYS A 193 18.44 -0.27 11.73
C LYS A 193 19.72 -1.11 11.59
N TYR A 194 19.60 -2.44 11.54
CA TYR A 194 20.72 -3.34 11.36
C TYR A 194 21.46 -3.11 10.04
N LEU A 195 20.71 -2.80 8.97
CA LEU A 195 21.25 -2.50 7.64
C LEU A 195 21.70 -1.02 7.48
N GLY A 196 21.74 -0.24 8.56
CA GLY A 196 22.19 1.15 8.53
C GLY A 196 21.21 2.13 7.89
N TYR A 197 19.96 1.73 7.69
CA TYR A 197 18.93 2.64 7.19
C TYR A 197 18.34 3.47 8.32
N HIS A 198 18.52 4.78 8.24
CA HIS A 198 17.92 5.75 9.15
C HIS A 198 16.80 6.48 8.41
N PRO A 199 15.51 6.27 8.75
CA PRO A 199 14.44 7.08 8.19
C PRO A 199 14.68 8.55 8.57
N SER A 200 14.68 9.40 7.56
CA SER A 200 14.75 10.87 7.72
C SER A 200 13.43 11.41 8.22
#